data_3366b6c7151d3143e895b01320e9e0e2
#
_entry.id   3366b6c7151d3143e895b01320e9e0e2
#
_cell.length_a   1.000
_cell.length_b   1.000
_cell.length_c   1.000
_cell.angle_alpha   90.00
_cell.angle_beta   90.00
_cell.angle_gamma   90.00
#
_symmetry.space_group_name_H-M   'P 1'
#
loop_
_entity.id
_entity.type
_entity.pdbx_description
1 polymer ?
#
loop_
_entity_poly.entity_id
_entity_poly.type
_entity_poly.pdbx_seq_one_letter_code
_entity_poly.pdbx_strand_id
1 'polypeptide(L)'
;MASGQDLVKIAQAENGTKENGTNNVKYNTWFYGHEVDGSNYPWCAVFVSWCADKAGITTDIMPKTASAGYFAHYANQGHGEVFTNKNPEAGDLFLINYNGSDWANHVGIVASCDGSNITTIEGNSSDMVRSRTLSMSGLTFVHFNLDSSSGMTAAWTARE
;
A
#
# COMPACT_ATOMS: atom_id res chain seq x y z
N MET A 1 -0.44 15.30 -10.56
CA MET A 1 -0.87 13.89 -10.53
C MET A 1 0.13 13.08 -9.72
N ALA A 2 -0.34 12.34 -8.71
CA ALA A 2 0.54 11.53 -7.90
C ALA A 2 1.06 10.33 -8.70
N SER A 3 2.30 9.95 -8.44
CA SER A 3 2.95 8.79 -9.07
C SER A 3 3.31 7.76 -8.01
N GLY A 4 3.72 6.58 -8.45
CA GLY A 4 4.25 5.56 -7.54
C GLY A 4 5.45 6.07 -6.77
N GLN A 5 6.32 6.87 -7.39
CA GLN A 5 7.47 7.47 -6.71
C GLN A 5 7.02 8.44 -5.61
N ASP A 6 5.94 9.19 -5.82
CA ASP A 6 5.42 10.08 -4.78
C ASP A 6 4.95 9.28 -3.57
N LEU A 7 4.28 8.16 -3.80
CA LEU A 7 3.84 7.27 -2.73
C LEU A 7 5.04 6.75 -1.93
N VAL A 8 6.10 6.33 -2.64
CA VAL A 8 7.32 5.83 -2.01
C VAL A 8 7.96 6.92 -1.16
N LYS A 9 8.08 8.14 -1.66
CA LYS A 9 8.70 9.24 -0.93
C LYS A 9 7.95 9.57 0.36
N ILE A 10 6.62 9.60 0.29
CA ILE A 10 5.78 9.83 1.48
C ILE A 10 6.04 8.73 2.52
N ALA A 11 6.07 7.48 2.09
CA ALA A 11 6.29 6.35 3.00
C ALA A 11 7.69 6.37 3.60
N GLN A 12 8.71 6.65 2.79
CA GLN A 12 10.10 6.69 3.26
C GLN A 12 10.32 7.79 4.30
N ALA A 13 9.62 8.91 4.18
CA ALA A 13 9.72 10.00 5.14
C ALA A 13 9.22 9.58 6.54
N GLU A 14 8.43 8.52 6.63
CA GLU A 14 7.88 8.00 7.89
C GLU A 14 8.76 6.93 8.51
N ASN A 15 9.85 6.54 7.87
CA ASN A 15 10.72 5.46 8.34
C ASN A 15 11.16 5.71 9.79
N GLY A 16 11.00 4.70 10.63
CA GLY A 16 11.36 4.79 12.05
C GLY A 16 10.20 5.18 12.96
N THR A 17 9.04 5.54 12.43
CA THR A 17 7.87 5.84 13.26
C THR A 17 7.41 4.56 13.96
N LYS A 18 7.26 4.62 15.29
CA LYS A 18 6.92 3.47 16.12
C LYS A 18 5.56 3.64 16.75
N GLU A 19 4.91 2.49 17.02
CA GLU A 19 3.70 2.53 17.83
C GLU A 19 4.03 2.81 19.29
N ASN A 20 3.03 3.34 20.00
CA ASN A 20 3.07 3.53 21.44
C ASN A 20 2.08 2.54 22.04
N GLY A 21 2.56 1.62 22.90
CA GLY A 21 1.71 0.53 23.36
C GLY A 21 1.51 -0.54 22.29
N THR A 22 0.29 -1.03 22.13
CA THR A 22 -0.06 -2.07 21.16
C THR A 22 -0.90 -1.45 20.05
N ASN A 23 -0.28 -1.20 18.92
CA ASN A 23 -0.95 -0.63 17.73
C ASN A 23 -1.49 0.80 17.93
N ASN A 24 -1.06 1.51 18.96
CA ASN A 24 -1.41 2.92 19.13
C ASN A 24 -0.40 3.74 18.34
N VAL A 25 -0.80 4.19 17.16
CA VAL A 25 0.06 4.90 16.22
C VAL A 25 -0.77 5.94 15.47
N LYS A 26 -0.12 7.02 15.03
CA LYS A 26 -0.84 8.14 14.40
C LYS A 26 -1.65 7.71 13.17
N TYR A 27 -1.22 6.68 12.44
CA TYR A 27 -1.96 6.20 11.26
C TYR A 27 -3.30 5.61 11.65
N ASN A 28 -3.34 4.84 12.74
CA ASN A 28 -4.59 4.29 13.28
C ASN A 28 -5.48 5.40 13.83
N THR A 29 -4.90 6.40 14.49
CA THR A 29 -5.68 7.55 14.98
C THR A 29 -6.36 8.27 13.80
N TRP A 30 -5.63 8.46 12.70
CA TRP A 30 -6.20 9.04 11.49
C TRP A 30 -7.31 8.16 10.91
N PHE A 31 -7.07 6.84 10.86
CA PHE A 31 -8.00 5.90 10.23
C PHE A 31 -9.32 5.77 11.01
N TYR A 32 -9.22 5.61 12.32
CA TYR A 32 -10.38 5.36 13.17
C TYR A 32 -11.01 6.63 13.73
N GLY A 33 -10.33 7.77 13.61
CA GLY A 33 -10.84 9.06 14.10
C GLY A 33 -10.59 9.31 15.59
N HIS A 34 -9.90 8.42 16.27
CA HIS A 34 -9.52 8.53 17.68
C HIS A 34 -8.41 7.53 17.97
N GLU A 35 -7.70 7.71 19.09
CA GLU A 35 -6.67 6.75 19.49
C GLU A 35 -7.29 5.38 19.77
N VAL A 36 -6.59 4.35 19.33
CA VAL A 36 -6.92 2.96 19.58
C VAL A 36 -5.70 2.24 20.13
N ASP A 37 -5.92 1.19 20.93
CA ASP A 37 -4.86 0.37 21.47
C ASP A 37 -5.39 -1.06 21.57
N GLY A 38 -4.53 -2.04 21.23
CA GLY A 38 -4.90 -3.44 21.31
C GLY A 38 -4.64 -4.22 20.04
N SER A 39 -4.74 -5.54 20.14
CA SER A 39 -4.37 -6.46 19.06
C SER A 39 -5.34 -6.43 17.87
N ASN A 40 -6.49 -5.78 18.00
CA ASN A 40 -7.49 -5.71 16.93
C ASN A 40 -7.20 -4.62 15.90
N TYR A 41 -6.07 -3.92 16.01
CA TYR A 41 -5.77 -2.76 15.18
C TYR A 41 -4.42 -2.89 14.48
N PRO A 42 -4.14 -3.99 13.76
CA PRO A 42 -2.92 -4.07 12.95
C PRO A 42 -2.94 -2.98 11.89
N TRP A 43 -1.78 -2.40 11.59
CA TRP A 43 -1.77 -1.16 10.81
C TRP A 43 -0.93 -1.18 9.53
N CYS A 44 -0.60 -2.37 9.01
CA CYS A 44 0.13 -2.43 7.74
C CYS A 44 -0.69 -1.83 6.58
N ALA A 45 -1.96 -2.22 6.46
CA ALA A 45 -2.85 -1.70 5.42
C ALA A 45 -3.25 -0.25 5.70
N VAL A 46 -3.44 0.10 6.96
CA VAL A 46 -3.75 1.47 7.37
C VAL A 46 -2.62 2.42 6.99
N PHE A 47 -1.36 2.00 7.18
CA PHE A 47 -0.20 2.79 6.79
C PHE A 47 -0.21 3.07 5.29
N VAL A 48 -0.44 2.06 4.47
CA VAL A 48 -0.53 2.24 3.01
C VAL A 48 -1.63 3.23 2.67
N SER A 49 -2.79 3.10 3.31
CA SER A 49 -3.93 4.02 3.11
C SER A 49 -3.56 5.45 3.48
N TRP A 50 -2.85 5.63 4.59
CA TRP A 50 -2.39 6.94 5.04
C TRP A 50 -1.41 7.55 4.03
N CYS A 51 -0.47 6.76 3.53
CA CYS A 51 0.50 7.23 2.54
C CYS A 51 -0.20 7.66 1.25
N ALA A 52 -1.20 6.90 0.80
CA ALA A 52 -1.97 7.26 -0.38
C ALA A 52 -2.71 8.59 -0.19
N ASP A 53 -3.31 8.78 0.99
CA ASP A 53 -3.99 10.02 1.32
C ASP A 53 -3.03 11.21 1.27
N LYS A 54 -1.85 11.08 1.88
CA LYS A 54 -0.85 12.15 1.89
C LYS A 54 -0.27 12.43 0.51
N ALA A 55 -0.23 11.43 -0.36
CA ALA A 55 0.22 11.61 -1.74
C ALA A 55 -0.86 12.22 -2.63
N GLY A 56 -2.07 12.42 -2.13
CA GLY A 56 -3.18 12.96 -2.90
C GLY A 56 -3.88 11.94 -3.79
N ILE A 57 -3.64 10.64 -3.52
CA ILE A 57 -4.31 9.57 -4.24
C ILE A 57 -5.69 9.36 -3.59
N THR A 58 -6.74 9.55 -4.37
CA THR A 58 -8.11 9.50 -3.85
C THR A 58 -8.60 8.05 -3.70
N THR A 59 -9.67 7.87 -2.93
CA THR A 59 -10.20 6.53 -2.63
C THR A 59 -10.86 5.85 -3.82
N ASP A 60 -11.14 6.57 -4.88
CA ASP A 60 -11.59 5.96 -6.14
C ASP A 60 -10.44 5.35 -6.95
N ILE A 61 -9.20 5.60 -6.55
CA ILE A 61 -7.99 5.01 -7.17
C ILE A 61 -7.42 3.90 -6.29
N MET A 62 -7.18 4.20 -5.02
CA MET A 62 -6.71 3.22 -4.03
C MET A 62 -7.63 3.24 -2.82
N PRO A 63 -8.06 2.09 -2.30
CA PRO A 63 -9.02 2.09 -1.20
C PRO A 63 -8.39 2.53 0.12
N LYS A 64 -9.20 3.07 1.01
CA LYS A 64 -8.84 3.31 2.40
C LYS A 64 -9.32 2.10 3.19
N THR A 65 -8.39 1.26 3.64
CA THR A 65 -8.75 -0.01 4.26
C THR A 65 -7.74 -0.43 5.33
N ALA A 66 -8.21 -1.19 6.31
CA ALA A 66 -7.37 -1.84 7.31
C ALA A 66 -7.07 -3.30 6.95
N SER A 67 -7.56 -3.79 5.81
CA SER A 67 -7.38 -5.17 5.36
C SER A 67 -6.36 -5.25 4.24
N ALA A 68 -5.28 -6.00 4.48
CA ALA A 68 -4.19 -6.13 3.51
C ALA A 68 -4.68 -6.70 2.17
N GLY A 69 -5.49 -7.76 2.22
CA GLY A 69 -5.97 -8.42 1.00
C GLY A 69 -6.99 -7.60 0.22
N TYR A 70 -7.64 -6.65 0.86
CA TYR A 70 -8.65 -5.83 0.17
C TYR A 70 -8.05 -5.00 -0.97
N PHE A 71 -6.77 -4.64 -0.88
CA PHE A 71 -6.11 -3.94 -1.99
C PHE A 71 -6.17 -4.75 -3.29
N ALA A 72 -5.95 -6.07 -3.22
CA ALA A 72 -6.06 -6.94 -4.40
C ALA A 72 -7.51 -7.03 -4.88
N HIS A 73 -8.45 -7.16 -3.96
CA HIS A 73 -9.88 -7.20 -4.30
C HIS A 73 -10.27 -5.93 -5.08
N TYR A 74 -9.86 -4.77 -4.57
CA TYR A 74 -10.19 -3.49 -5.19
C TYR A 74 -9.53 -3.35 -6.57
N ALA A 75 -8.27 -3.75 -6.70
CA ALA A 75 -7.55 -3.69 -7.98
C ALA A 75 -8.26 -4.54 -9.04
N ASN A 76 -8.76 -5.72 -8.66
CA ASN A 76 -9.46 -6.63 -9.57
C ASN A 76 -10.83 -6.11 -10.03
N GLN A 77 -11.31 -5.04 -9.43
CA GLN A 77 -12.56 -4.40 -9.82
C GLN A 77 -12.36 -3.30 -10.86
N GLY A 78 -11.29 -3.37 -11.63
CA GLY A 78 -11.03 -2.41 -12.70
C GLY A 78 -10.11 -1.27 -12.29
N HIS A 79 -9.53 -1.32 -11.08
CA HIS A 79 -8.69 -0.23 -10.58
C HIS A 79 -7.20 -0.50 -10.75
N GLY A 80 -6.82 -1.70 -11.15
CA GLY A 80 -5.42 -2.06 -11.31
C GLY A 80 -5.22 -3.50 -11.71
N GLU A 81 -4.08 -4.05 -11.34
CA GLU A 81 -3.67 -5.41 -11.72
C GLU A 81 -3.08 -6.13 -10.52
N VAL A 82 -3.42 -7.39 -10.34
CA VAL A 82 -2.81 -8.29 -9.36
C VAL A 82 -1.97 -9.30 -10.13
N PHE A 83 -0.70 -9.46 -9.76
CA PHE A 83 0.23 -10.28 -10.55
C PHE A 83 1.34 -10.88 -9.69
N THR A 84 2.04 -11.89 -10.25
CA THR A 84 3.13 -12.59 -9.55
C THR A 84 4.38 -12.75 -10.41
N ASN A 85 4.29 -12.78 -11.70
CA ASN A 85 5.37 -13.27 -12.56
C ASN A 85 6.10 -12.19 -13.35
N LYS A 86 6.15 -10.99 -12.82
CA LYS A 86 6.93 -9.91 -13.43
C LYS A 86 7.37 -8.92 -12.35
N ASN A 87 8.30 -8.04 -12.71
CA ASN A 87 8.84 -7.08 -11.77
C ASN A 87 7.81 -6.02 -11.41
N PRO A 88 7.61 -5.75 -10.12
CA PRO A 88 6.79 -4.60 -9.71
C PRO A 88 7.54 -3.30 -9.93
N GLU A 89 6.78 -2.21 -10.00
CA GLU A 89 7.29 -0.86 -10.10
C GLU A 89 7.29 -0.19 -8.73
N ALA A 90 8.08 0.86 -8.58
CA ALA A 90 8.04 1.67 -7.36
C ALA A 90 6.62 2.20 -7.12
N GLY A 91 6.12 2.03 -5.92
CA GLY A 91 4.76 2.41 -5.55
C GLY A 91 3.73 1.30 -5.70
N ASP A 92 4.09 0.19 -6.33
CA ASP A 92 3.25 -1.00 -6.27
C ASP A 92 3.24 -1.55 -4.86
N LEU A 93 2.25 -2.37 -4.54
CA LEU A 93 2.16 -3.03 -3.24
C LEU A 93 2.59 -4.48 -3.37
N PHE A 94 3.05 -5.06 -2.26
CA PHE A 94 3.25 -6.51 -2.18
C PHE A 94 2.39 -7.08 -1.06
N LEU A 95 1.95 -8.31 -1.25
CA LEU A 95 1.14 -9.04 -0.29
C LEU A 95 1.86 -10.32 0.09
N ILE A 96 1.81 -10.65 1.39
CA ILE A 96 2.36 -11.90 1.91
C ILE A 96 1.18 -12.84 2.19
N ASN A 97 1.28 -14.09 1.68
CA ASN A 97 0.25 -15.12 1.87
C ASN A 97 -1.15 -14.68 1.41
N TYR A 98 -1.19 -14.02 0.26
CA TYR A 98 -2.46 -13.66 -0.34
C TYR A 98 -3.22 -14.93 -0.77
N ASN A 99 -4.50 -15.03 -0.39
CA ASN A 99 -5.30 -16.24 -0.64
C ASN A 99 -6.11 -16.22 -1.93
N GLY A 100 -5.91 -15.20 -2.78
CA GLY A 100 -6.64 -15.09 -4.06
C GLY A 100 -8.02 -14.45 -3.94
N SER A 101 -8.42 -14.04 -2.75
CA SER A 101 -9.72 -13.42 -2.49
C SER A 101 -9.52 -12.02 -1.91
N ASP A 102 -9.77 -11.82 -0.63
CA ASP A 102 -9.63 -10.52 0.00
C ASP A 102 -8.81 -10.60 1.32
N TRP A 103 -8.02 -11.64 1.48
CA TRP A 103 -7.18 -11.81 2.65
C TRP A 103 -5.70 -11.96 2.28
N ALA A 104 -4.86 -11.31 3.04
CA ALA A 104 -3.40 -11.51 3.04
C ALA A 104 -2.89 -11.28 4.45
N ASN A 105 -1.72 -11.88 4.74
CA ASN A 105 -1.12 -11.76 6.05
C ASN A 105 -0.53 -10.38 6.30
N HIS A 106 -0.03 -9.72 5.26
CA HIS A 106 0.68 -8.45 5.36
C HIS A 106 0.69 -7.74 4.02
N VAL A 107 0.78 -6.41 4.03
CA VAL A 107 0.95 -5.58 2.85
C VAL A 107 2.01 -4.52 3.11
N GLY A 108 2.77 -4.19 2.09
CA GLY A 108 3.73 -3.09 2.13
C GLY A 108 3.90 -2.46 0.75
N ILE A 109 4.73 -1.43 0.69
CA ILE A 109 4.98 -0.66 -0.53
C ILE A 109 6.33 -1.08 -1.10
N VAL A 110 6.38 -1.32 -2.41
CA VAL A 110 7.62 -1.60 -3.14
C VAL A 110 8.32 -0.27 -3.41
N ALA A 111 9.52 -0.11 -2.88
CA ALA A 111 10.35 1.06 -3.17
C ALA A 111 11.17 0.86 -4.43
N SER A 112 11.69 -0.35 -4.64
CA SER A 112 12.48 -0.70 -5.82
C SER A 112 12.51 -2.20 -6.02
N CYS A 113 12.93 -2.64 -7.21
CA CYS A 113 13.04 -4.05 -7.56
C CYS A 113 14.28 -4.23 -8.44
N ASP A 114 15.07 -5.28 -8.16
CA ASP A 114 16.26 -5.59 -8.94
C ASP A 114 16.10 -6.84 -9.83
N GLY A 115 14.88 -7.37 -9.93
CA GLY A 115 14.60 -8.58 -10.70
C GLY A 115 14.58 -9.86 -9.87
N SER A 116 15.14 -9.84 -8.68
CA SER A 116 15.16 -10.98 -7.74
C SER A 116 14.60 -10.60 -6.38
N ASN A 117 14.92 -9.41 -5.92
CA ASN A 117 14.51 -8.89 -4.62
C ASN A 117 13.81 -7.56 -4.76
N ILE A 118 12.97 -7.24 -3.79
CA ILE A 118 12.38 -5.90 -3.66
C ILE A 118 12.94 -5.25 -2.41
N THR A 119 13.07 -3.92 -2.47
CA THR A 119 13.27 -3.08 -1.29
C THR A 119 11.91 -2.50 -0.94
N THR A 120 11.55 -2.57 0.32
CA THR A 120 10.21 -2.22 0.78
C THR A 120 10.21 -0.99 1.66
N ILE A 121 9.02 -0.44 1.89
CA ILE A 121 8.75 0.40 3.05
C ILE A 121 7.39 -0.02 3.59
N GLU A 122 7.33 -0.35 4.89
CA GLU A 122 6.19 -1.06 5.47
C GLU A 122 5.81 -0.48 6.81
N GLY A 123 4.51 -0.41 7.07
CA GLY A 123 3.99 -0.16 8.40
C GLY A 123 3.83 -1.46 9.18
N ASN A 124 3.91 -1.37 10.48
CA ASN A 124 3.73 -2.50 11.41
C ASN A 124 4.70 -3.66 11.13
N SER A 125 5.91 -3.32 10.74
CA SER A 125 6.98 -4.30 10.59
C SER A 125 7.88 -4.15 11.81
N SER A 126 7.85 -5.13 12.72
CA SER A 126 8.45 -5.02 14.06
C SER A 126 7.94 -3.80 14.81
N ASP A 127 6.62 -3.57 14.73
CA ASP A 127 5.91 -2.50 15.44
C ASP A 127 6.31 -1.08 15.03
N MET A 128 6.84 -0.94 13.83
CA MET A 128 7.31 0.37 13.33
C MET A 128 7.21 0.45 11.80
N VAL A 129 7.41 1.64 11.27
CA VAL A 129 7.63 1.82 9.84
C VAL A 129 9.10 1.53 9.55
N ARG A 130 9.34 0.59 8.65
CA ARG A 130 10.72 0.26 8.27
C ARG A 130 10.82 -0.30 6.86
N SER A 131 12.05 -0.29 6.35
CA SER A 131 12.40 -0.85 5.04
C SER A 131 13.02 -2.23 5.23
N ARG A 132 12.74 -3.14 4.30
CA ARG A 132 13.37 -4.46 4.24
C ARG A 132 13.77 -4.78 2.81
N THR A 133 14.62 -5.79 2.65
CA THR A 133 14.88 -6.43 1.36
C THR A 133 14.26 -7.82 1.41
N LEU A 134 13.36 -8.10 0.49
CA LEU A 134 12.64 -9.37 0.43
C LEU A 134 12.82 -10.02 -0.93
N SER A 135 12.90 -11.36 -0.95
CA SER A 135 12.83 -12.10 -2.21
C SER A 135 11.45 -11.91 -2.83
N MET A 136 11.40 -11.77 -4.15
CA MET A 136 10.13 -11.71 -4.88
C MET A 136 9.38 -13.04 -4.83
N SER A 137 10.06 -14.12 -4.54
CA SER A 137 9.47 -15.46 -4.53
C SER A 137 8.36 -15.57 -3.50
N GLY A 138 7.18 -16.03 -3.92
CA GLY A 138 6.04 -16.21 -3.03
C GLY A 138 5.23 -14.95 -2.74
N LEU A 139 5.65 -13.81 -3.27
CA LEU A 139 4.90 -12.56 -3.10
C LEU A 139 3.90 -12.37 -4.22
N THR A 140 2.79 -11.74 -3.90
CA THR A 140 1.81 -11.25 -4.88
C THR A 140 1.91 -9.74 -4.91
N PHE A 141 1.83 -9.15 -6.10
CA PHE A 141 1.95 -7.70 -6.26
C PHE A 141 0.63 -7.11 -6.72
N VAL A 142 0.40 -5.85 -6.33
CA VAL A 142 -0.78 -5.08 -6.74
C VAL A 142 -0.31 -3.77 -7.33
N HIS A 143 -0.73 -3.50 -8.55
CA HIS A 143 -0.48 -2.23 -9.24
C HIS A 143 -1.80 -1.50 -9.39
N PHE A 144 -1.88 -0.25 -8.98
CA PHE A 144 -3.05 0.60 -9.19
C PHE A 144 -2.81 1.58 -10.33
N ASN A 145 -3.88 1.86 -11.07
CA ASN A 145 -3.84 2.80 -12.20
C ASN A 145 -3.92 4.23 -11.67
N LEU A 146 -2.78 4.78 -11.25
CA LEU A 146 -2.75 6.08 -10.56
C LEU A 146 -3.17 7.23 -11.44
N ASP A 147 -3.07 7.08 -12.76
CA ASP A 147 -3.45 8.11 -13.71
C ASP A 147 -4.91 8.04 -14.14
N SER A 148 -5.68 7.09 -13.62
CA SER A 148 -7.02 6.82 -14.15
C SER A 148 -8.08 7.77 -13.68
N SER A 149 -7.78 8.66 -12.80
CA SER A 149 -8.76 9.57 -12.24
C SER A 149 -9.07 10.70 -13.17
N SER A 150 -8.85 10.81 -14.02
CA SER A 150 -9.19 12.06 -14.61
C SER A 150 -10.10 12.04 -15.71
N GLY A 151 -10.01 11.45 -14.77
CA GLY A 151 -10.53 11.81 -15.36
C GLY A 151 -10.81 11.68 -16.02
N MET A 152 -10.87 11.38 -15.91
CA MET A 152 -10.81 11.36 -16.51
C MET A 152 -10.67 11.42 -17.29
N THR A 153 -10.49 11.37 -17.17
CA THR A 153 -10.06 11.56 -18.00
C THR A 153 -9.91 11.35 -18.81
N ALA A 154 -9.84 11.26 -18.85
CA ALA A 154 -9.39 11.34 -19.66
C ALA A 154 -9.52 11.03 -20.40
N ALA A 155 -9.75 10.95 -20.41
CA ALA A 155 -9.58 11.07 -21.10
C ALA A 155 -9.77 11.08 -21.59
N TRP A 156 -10.13 11.17 -21.22
CA TRP A 156 -9.92 11.70 -21.66
C TRP A 156 -9.48 11.75 -22.19
N THR A 157 -9.58 11.67 -22.12
CA THR A 157 -8.87 11.95 -22.63
C THR A 157 -8.49 11.50 -23.09
N ALA A 158 -8.64 11.55 -23.12
CA ALA A 158 -8.05 11.53 -23.57
C ALA A 158 -7.82 11.11 -23.88
N ARG A 159 -8.32 11.33 -23.71
CA ARG A 159 -7.95 11.48 -23.86
C ARG A 159 -7.52 11.42 -24.07
N GLU A 160 -7.95 11.29 -23.98
CA GLU A 160 -7.54 11.70 -24.08
C GLU A 160 -7.23 11.60 -24.08
#